data_37911b92249bc3f30d4d83e1fe11cf1c
#
_entry.id   37911b92249bc3f30d4d83e1fe11cf1c
#
_cell.length_a   1.000
_cell.length_b   1.000
_cell.length_c   1.000
_cell.angle_alpha   90.00
_cell.angle_beta   90.00
_cell.angle_gamma   90.00
#
_symmetry.space_group_name_H-M   'P 1'
#
loop_
_entity.id
_entity.type
_entity.pdbx_description
1 polymer ?
#
loop_
_entity_poly.entity_id
_entity_poly.type
_entity_poly.pdbx_seq_one_letter_code
_entity_poly.pdbx_strand_id
1 'polypeptide(L)'
;PFIGVMGYAAGENPLSYPEVKYAMVLQLVNAAARLVDFVILDCSSNMTNVFTPAAIESGDLVIRILTPDLKGVNYLKAHQPLLGDGRFHYDQHMTFAGMARPFHALDEMGHIIGGWDGLLPYGKEIDRCATEGGMFQAIKYCNPKYTASLNKVLDALEQMELADHAAEDDGNETEHFEEETADE
;
A
#
# COMPACT_ATOMS: atom_id res chain seq x y z
N PRO A 1 3.73 -17.20 12.59
CA PRO A 1 3.86 -16.21 11.53
C PRO A 1 5.32 -15.77 11.46
N PHE A 2 5.89 -15.74 10.24
CA PHE A 2 7.23 -15.23 10.02
C PHE A 2 7.11 -13.82 9.43
N ILE A 3 7.86 -12.89 9.98
CA ILE A 3 8.03 -11.55 9.41
C ILE A 3 9.49 -11.46 8.94
N GLY A 4 9.70 -11.34 7.64
CA GLY A 4 10.97 -11.04 7.03
C GLY A 4 11.09 -9.54 6.79
N VAL A 5 12.28 -8.99 6.92
CA VAL A 5 12.58 -7.60 6.57
C VAL A 5 13.70 -7.61 5.55
N MET A 6 13.48 -6.92 4.43
CA MET A 6 14.48 -6.75 3.39
C MET A 6 14.78 -5.26 3.21
N GLY A 7 16.06 -4.94 3.17
CA GLY A 7 16.54 -3.55 3.03
C GLY A 7 18.07 -3.52 3.03
N TYR A 8 18.63 -2.34 3.06
CA TYR A 8 20.07 -2.18 3.18
C TYR A 8 20.57 -2.66 4.54
N ALA A 9 21.69 -3.38 4.55
CA ALA A 9 22.34 -3.71 5.80
C ALA A 9 22.96 -2.46 6.46
N ALA A 10 23.29 -2.56 7.74
CA ALA A 10 23.89 -1.45 8.45
C ALA A 10 25.19 -1.00 7.77
N GLY A 11 25.28 0.28 7.43
CA GLY A 11 26.42 0.88 6.70
C GLY A 11 26.31 0.83 5.19
N GLU A 12 25.32 0.16 4.62
CA GLU A 12 25.04 0.18 3.18
C GLU A 12 24.09 1.33 2.81
N ASN A 13 24.15 1.72 1.55
CA ASN A 13 23.31 2.76 0.98
C ASN A 13 23.15 2.52 -0.54
N PRO A 14 22.32 3.29 -1.25
CA PRO A 14 22.12 3.08 -2.69
C PRO A 14 23.38 3.05 -3.54
N LEU A 15 24.47 3.70 -3.10
CA LEU A 15 25.76 3.72 -3.81
C LEU A 15 26.59 2.45 -3.58
N SER A 16 26.20 1.61 -2.62
CA SER A 16 26.84 0.31 -2.35
C SER A 16 26.48 -0.76 -3.38
N TYR A 17 25.50 -0.49 -4.22
CA TYR A 17 24.96 -1.41 -5.21
C TYR A 17 25.01 -0.82 -6.62
N PRO A 18 25.01 -1.67 -7.67
CA PRO A 18 24.82 -1.22 -9.04
C PRO A 18 23.50 -0.45 -9.19
N GLU A 19 23.41 0.37 -10.23
CA GLU A 19 22.18 1.07 -10.56
C GLU A 19 21.01 0.06 -10.74
N VAL A 20 20.01 0.21 -9.90
CA VAL A 20 18.81 -0.65 -9.92
C VAL A 20 17.89 -0.19 -11.06
N LYS A 21 17.55 -1.13 -11.96
CA LYS A 21 16.63 -0.89 -13.06
C LYS A 21 15.22 -1.28 -12.67
N TYR A 22 14.23 -0.64 -13.28
CA TYR A 22 12.80 -0.90 -13.07
C TYR A 22 12.44 -2.40 -13.11
N ALA A 23 12.85 -3.10 -14.17
CA ALA A 23 12.59 -4.53 -14.31
C ALA A 23 13.19 -5.39 -13.17
N MET A 24 14.29 -4.94 -12.57
CA MET A 24 14.89 -5.65 -11.42
C MET A 24 14.02 -5.52 -10.18
N VAL A 25 13.36 -4.37 -9.98
CA VAL A 25 12.44 -4.18 -8.87
C VAL A 25 11.22 -5.08 -9.01
N LEU A 26 10.62 -5.14 -10.21
CA LEU A 26 9.50 -6.04 -10.49
C LEU A 26 9.89 -7.51 -10.26
N GLN A 27 11.08 -7.93 -10.71
CA GLN A 27 11.57 -9.28 -10.45
C GLN A 27 11.74 -9.57 -8.96
N LEU A 28 12.23 -8.59 -8.19
CA LEU A 28 12.41 -8.70 -6.74
C LEU A 28 11.07 -8.86 -6.03
N VAL A 29 10.08 -8.02 -6.37
CA VAL A 29 8.72 -8.11 -5.81
C VAL A 29 8.09 -9.45 -6.14
N ASN A 30 8.14 -9.89 -7.40
CA ASN A 30 7.63 -11.18 -7.82
C ASN A 30 8.33 -12.37 -7.12
N ALA A 31 9.63 -12.27 -6.87
CA ALA A 31 10.35 -13.29 -6.12
C ALA A 31 9.92 -13.33 -4.65
N ALA A 32 9.69 -12.18 -4.02
CA ALA A 32 9.19 -12.10 -2.66
C ALA A 32 7.76 -12.65 -2.54
N ALA A 33 6.88 -12.30 -3.46
CA ALA A 33 5.48 -12.76 -3.49
C ALA A 33 5.33 -14.29 -3.59
N ARG A 34 6.34 -14.98 -4.12
CA ARG A 34 6.35 -16.47 -4.15
C ARG A 34 6.75 -17.12 -2.83
N LEU A 35 7.22 -16.34 -1.87
CA LEU A 35 7.79 -16.86 -0.62
C LEU A 35 6.90 -16.58 0.60
N VAL A 36 5.99 -15.62 0.50
CA VAL A 36 5.17 -15.14 1.61
C VAL A 36 3.77 -14.79 1.13
N ASP A 37 2.80 -14.83 2.02
CA ASP A 37 1.40 -14.51 1.73
C ASP A 37 1.20 -12.99 1.47
N PHE A 38 1.98 -12.14 2.13
CA PHE A 38 1.92 -10.68 1.97
C PHE A 38 3.30 -10.06 1.80
N VAL A 39 3.43 -9.17 0.82
CA VAL A 39 4.61 -8.33 0.61
C VAL A 39 4.23 -6.88 0.87
N ILE A 40 4.82 -6.25 1.87
CA ILE A 40 4.60 -4.84 2.18
C ILE A 40 5.79 -4.04 1.69
N LEU A 41 5.55 -3.12 0.76
CA LEU A 41 6.56 -2.25 0.16
C LEU A 41 6.47 -0.85 0.79
N ASP A 42 7.42 -0.51 1.66
CA ASP A 42 7.54 0.85 2.22
C ASP A 42 8.26 1.75 1.23
N CYS A 43 7.51 2.60 0.54
CA CYS A 43 7.99 3.43 -0.54
C CYS A 43 8.10 4.90 -0.15
N SER A 44 9.13 5.56 -0.65
CA SER A 44 9.22 7.01 -0.57
C SER A 44 8.16 7.68 -1.45
N SER A 45 7.83 8.94 -1.19
CA SER A 45 6.95 9.73 -2.05
C SER A 45 7.61 10.20 -3.36
N ASN A 46 8.87 9.84 -3.60
CA ASN A 46 9.63 10.28 -4.77
C ASN A 46 9.40 9.35 -5.97
N MET A 47 8.58 9.80 -6.92
CA MET A 47 8.27 9.07 -8.15
C MET A 47 9.46 8.93 -9.12
N THR A 48 10.56 9.66 -8.90
CA THR A 48 11.79 9.46 -9.69
C THR A 48 12.67 8.34 -9.17
N ASN A 49 12.40 7.84 -7.96
CA ASN A 49 13.01 6.62 -7.45
C ASN A 49 12.34 5.41 -8.10
N VAL A 50 13.12 4.59 -8.80
CA VAL A 50 12.60 3.44 -9.58
C VAL A 50 11.77 2.45 -8.74
N PHE A 51 12.02 2.36 -7.43
CA PHE A 51 11.25 1.49 -6.54
C PHE A 51 9.79 1.96 -6.36
N THR A 52 9.57 3.27 -6.27
CA THR A 52 8.22 3.80 -6.01
C THR A 52 7.23 3.50 -7.15
N PRO A 53 7.48 3.87 -8.42
CA PRO A 53 6.54 3.54 -9.49
C PRO A 53 6.43 2.02 -9.74
N ALA A 54 7.52 1.26 -9.58
CA ALA A 54 7.45 -0.20 -9.72
C ALA A 54 6.60 -0.86 -8.63
N ALA A 55 6.70 -0.39 -7.38
CA ALA A 55 5.88 -0.87 -6.28
C ALA A 55 4.39 -0.54 -6.48
N ILE A 56 4.08 0.66 -6.96
CA ILE A 56 2.69 1.06 -7.24
C ILE A 56 2.10 0.23 -8.39
N GLU A 57 2.88 -0.04 -9.45
CA GLU A 57 2.44 -0.85 -10.59
C GLU A 57 2.22 -2.32 -10.24
N SER A 58 3.04 -2.88 -9.33
CA SER A 58 2.97 -4.29 -8.95
C SER A 58 2.12 -4.57 -7.71
N GLY A 59 1.63 -3.54 -7.04
CA GLY A 59 0.86 -3.71 -5.81
C GLY A 59 -0.62 -3.90 -6.08
N ASP A 60 -1.23 -4.88 -5.43
CA ASP A 60 -2.66 -5.14 -5.48
C ASP A 60 -3.44 -4.07 -4.73
N LEU A 61 -2.86 -3.51 -3.67
CA LEU A 61 -3.41 -2.41 -2.88
C LEU A 61 -2.36 -1.34 -2.61
N VAL A 62 -2.68 -0.10 -2.94
CA VAL A 62 -1.80 1.05 -2.68
C VAL A 62 -2.37 1.92 -1.57
N ILE A 63 -1.64 2.01 -0.46
CA ILE A 63 -2.02 2.85 0.69
C ILE A 63 -1.19 4.13 0.65
N ARG A 64 -1.86 5.25 0.40
CA ARG A 64 -1.25 6.58 0.43
C ARG A 64 -1.52 7.27 1.77
N ILE A 65 -0.47 7.63 2.46
CA ILE A 65 -0.56 8.34 3.72
C ILE A 65 -0.10 9.78 3.49
N LEU A 66 -1.02 10.72 3.58
CA LEU A 66 -0.77 12.15 3.39
C LEU A 66 -0.89 12.88 4.72
N THR A 67 0.02 13.81 5.00
CA THR A 67 -0.25 14.83 6.03
C THR A 67 -1.40 15.71 5.58
N PRO A 68 -2.43 15.91 6.40
CA PRO A 68 -3.60 16.73 6.03
C PRO A 68 -3.27 18.23 6.17
N ASP A 69 -2.38 18.69 5.31
CA ASP A 69 -1.94 20.08 5.18
C ASP A 69 -1.86 20.47 3.69
N LEU A 70 -1.62 21.73 3.41
CA LEU A 70 -1.54 22.26 2.04
C LEU A 70 -0.44 21.56 1.23
N LYS A 71 0.65 21.14 1.87
CA LYS A 71 1.76 20.46 1.19
C LYS A 71 1.33 19.07 0.72
N GLY A 72 0.69 18.28 1.58
CA GLY A 72 0.18 16.94 1.26
C GLY A 72 -0.88 17.00 0.16
N VAL A 73 -1.85 17.91 0.26
CA VAL A 73 -2.89 18.11 -0.75
C VAL A 73 -2.29 18.52 -2.10
N ASN A 74 -1.39 19.50 -2.11
CA ASN A 74 -0.72 19.95 -3.35
C ASN A 74 0.14 18.84 -3.96
N TYR A 75 0.82 18.06 -3.14
CA TYR A 75 1.59 16.90 -3.61
C TYR A 75 0.69 15.92 -4.37
N LEU A 76 -0.42 15.50 -3.75
CA LEU A 76 -1.33 14.56 -4.40
C LEU A 76 -1.92 15.14 -5.69
N LYS A 77 -2.37 16.40 -5.68
CA LYS A 77 -2.92 17.05 -6.87
C LYS A 77 -1.91 17.14 -8.01
N ALA A 78 -0.65 17.41 -7.70
CA ALA A 78 0.42 17.47 -8.70
C ALA A 78 0.73 16.10 -9.31
N HIS A 79 0.58 15.02 -8.53
CA HIS A 79 0.85 13.64 -8.98
C HIS A 79 -0.37 12.92 -9.56
N GLN A 80 -1.57 13.44 -9.34
CA GLN A 80 -2.81 12.82 -9.80
C GLN A 80 -2.84 12.52 -11.31
N PRO A 81 -2.37 13.41 -12.21
CA PRO A 81 -2.31 13.11 -13.64
C PRO A 81 -1.37 11.93 -13.97
N LEU A 82 -0.26 11.81 -13.24
CA LEU A 82 0.67 10.69 -13.39
C LEU A 82 0.07 9.40 -12.86
N LEU A 83 -0.53 9.43 -11.69
CA LEU A 83 -1.17 8.27 -11.05
C LEU A 83 -2.43 7.80 -11.79
N GLY A 84 -3.01 8.63 -12.65
CA GLY A 84 -4.11 8.27 -13.54
C GLY A 84 -3.68 7.46 -14.78
N ASP A 85 -2.38 7.19 -14.98
CA ASP A 85 -1.91 6.21 -15.96
C ASP A 85 -2.43 4.83 -15.57
N GLY A 86 -3.01 4.08 -16.53
CA GLY A 86 -3.65 2.79 -16.26
C GLY A 86 -2.77 1.75 -15.61
N ARG A 87 -1.43 1.91 -15.70
CA ARG A 87 -0.47 1.03 -15.03
C ARG A 87 -0.52 1.10 -13.51
N PHE A 88 -1.02 2.19 -12.96
CA PHE A 88 -0.99 2.43 -11.51
C PHE A 88 -2.30 2.06 -10.81
N HIS A 89 -3.28 1.54 -11.51
CA HIS A 89 -4.54 1.04 -10.91
C HIS A 89 -5.11 1.97 -9.84
N TYR A 90 -5.33 3.25 -10.20
CA TYR A 90 -5.66 4.31 -9.25
C TYR A 90 -6.94 4.04 -8.45
N ASP A 91 -7.83 3.24 -8.97
CA ASP A 91 -9.05 2.74 -8.34
C ASP A 91 -8.79 1.80 -7.15
N GLN A 92 -7.62 1.16 -7.12
CA GLN A 92 -7.16 0.31 -6.01
C GLN A 92 -6.40 1.09 -4.92
N HIS A 93 -6.39 2.41 -5.02
CA HIS A 93 -5.67 3.25 -4.06
C HIS A 93 -6.56 3.71 -2.91
N MET A 94 -6.12 3.52 -1.68
CA MET A 94 -6.69 4.11 -0.47
C MET A 94 -5.88 5.32 -0.01
N THR A 95 -6.55 6.39 0.40
CA THR A 95 -5.90 7.61 0.87
C THR A 95 -6.22 7.89 2.33
N PHE A 96 -5.22 7.92 3.18
CA PHE A 96 -5.36 8.15 4.63
C PHE A 96 -4.75 9.49 5.04
N ALA A 97 -5.45 10.21 5.92
CA ALA A 97 -4.88 11.38 6.58
C ALA A 97 -3.96 10.93 7.72
N GLY A 98 -2.65 11.00 7.50
CA GLY A 98 -1.64 10.65 8.48
C GLY A 98 -1.33 11.78 9.46
N MET A 99 -1.00 11.44 10.70
CA MET A 99 -0.68 12.42 11.76
C MET A 99 -1.76 13.48 11.96
N ALA A 100 -3.03 13.10 11.74
CA ALA A 100 -4.17 14.01 11.81
C ALA A 100 -4.32 14.60 13.21
N ARG A 101 -4.51 15.92 13.29
CA ARG A 101 -4.66 16.69 14.54
C ARG A 101 -5.96 17.48 14.50
N PRO A 102 -6.52 17.87 15.68
CA PRO A 102 -7.81 18.56 15.75
C PRO A 102 -7.90 19.89 14.99
N PHE A 103 -6.76 20.53 14.71
CA PHE A 103 -6.72 21.80 14.00
C PHE A 103 -6.59 21.65 12.48
N HIS A 104 -6.47 20.43 11.96
CA HIS A 104 -6.44 20.21 10.51
C HIS A 104 -7.85 20.31 9.94
N ALA A 105 -7.99 21.02 8.84
CA ALA A 105 -9.23 21.19 8.07
C ALA A 105 -9.49 19.96 7.21
N LEU A 106 -9.80 18.81 7.86
CA LEU A 106 -9.90 17.50 7.21
C LEU A 106 -11.01 17.44 6.16
N ASP A 107 -12.15 18.07 6.43
CA ASP A 107 -13.30 18.04 5.52
C ASP A 107 -13.01 18.85 4.25
N GLU A 108 -12.44 20.05 4.38
CA GLU A 108 -12.07 20.90 3.24
C GLU A 108 -10.96 20.25 2.42
N MET A 109 -9.96 19.68 3.05
CA MET A 109 -8.88 19.00 2.37
C MET A 109 -9.36 17.72 1.69
N GLY A 110 -10.20 16.95 2.37
CA GLY A 110 -10.85 15.77 1.79
C GLY A 110 -11.65 16.12 0.53
N HIS A 111 -12.40 17.21 0.57
CA HIS A 111 -13.15 17.69 -0.60
C HIS A 111 -12.25 17.97 -1.83
N ILE A 112 -11.05 18.50 -1.59
CA ILE A 112 -10.10 18.81 -2.66
C ILE A 112 -9.52 17.54 -3.30
N ILE A 113 -9.25 16.50 -2.52
CA ILE A 113 -8.56 15.28 -2.98
C ILE A 113 -9.51 14.14 -3.39
N GLY A 114 -10.80 14.28 -3.16
CA GLY A 114 -11.80 13.25 -3.46
C GLY A 114 -12.20 12.38 -2.25
N GLY A 115 -11.74 12.70 -1.05
CA GLY A 115 -12.07 12.00 0.18
C GLY A 115 -10.86 11.42 0.93
N TRP A 116 -11.13 10.99 2.16
CA TRP A 116 -10.22 10.19 2.96
C TRP A 116 -10.85 8.83 3.22
N ASP A 117 -10.13 7.75 2.90
CA ASP A 117 -10.57 6.40 3.25
C ASP A 117 -10.44 6.13 4.74
N GLY A 118 -9.51 6.80 5.40
CA GLY A 118 -9.36 6.71 6.84
C GLY A 118 -8.51 7.81 7.46
N LEU A 119 -8.48 7.80 8.78
CA LEU A 119 -7.71 8.75 9.58
C LEU A 119 -6.72 8.00 10.46
N LEU A 120 -5.48 8.42 10.44
CA LEU A 120 -4.42 7.99 11.35
C LEU A 120 -4.07 9.17 12.26
N PRO A 121 -4.80 9.33 13.39
CA PRO A 121 -4.61 10.46 14.28
C PRO A 121 -3.21 10.47 14.89
N TYR A 122 -2.67 11.66 15.12
CA TYR A 122 -1.45 11.81 15.90
C TYR A 122 -1.63 11.23 17.31
N GLY A 123 -0.73 10.36 17.72
CA GLY A 123 -0.70 9.77 19.04
C GLY A 123 0.68 9.93 19.66
N LYS A 124 0.76 10.61 20.81
CA LYS A 124 2.02 10.77 21.55
C LYS A 124 2.67 9.43 21.92
N GLU A 125 1.84 8.43 22.23
CA GLU A 125 2.31 7.10 22.60
C GLU A 125 2.89 6.35 21.40
N ILE A 126 2.29 6.52 20.20
CA ILE A 126 2.82 5.96 18.96
C ILE A 126 4.17 6.59 18.65
N ASP A 127 4.27 7.91 18.74
CA ASP A 127 5.50 8.67 18.51
C ASP A 127 6.61 8.24 19.48
N ARG A 128 6.27 8.07 20.77
CA ARG A 128 7.20 7.55 21.78
C ARG A 128 7.65 6.13 21.45
N CYS A 129 6.72 5.22 21.15
CA CYS A 129 7.04 3.84 20.83
C CYS A 129 7.89 3.71 19.54
N ALA A 130 7.67 4.58 18.56
CA ALA A 130 8.52 4.64 17.36
C ALA A 130 9.97 5.03 17.72
N THR A 131 10.13 6.00 18.63
CA THR A 131 11.45 6.46 19.08
C THR A 131 12.17 5.40 19.94
N GLU A 132 11.44 4.69 20.78
CA GLU A 132 11.98 3.67 21.69
C GLU A 132 12.10 2.27 21.05
N GLY A 133 11.68 2.10 19.80
CA GLY A 133 11.69 0.80 19.10
C GLY A 133 10.57 -0.15 19.53
N GLY A 134 9.54 0.35 20.22
CA GLY A 134 8.44 -0.44 20.79
C GLY A 134 7.13 -0.40 19.99
N MET A 135 7.18 -0.25 18.67
CA MET A 135 5.98 -0.06 17.81
C MET A 135 4.90 -1.12 17.99
N PHE A 136 5.26 -2.39 18.15
CA PHE A 136 4.28 -3.46 18.40
C PHE A 136 3.52 -3.30 19.73
N GLN A 137 4.04 -2.55 20.68
CA GLN A 137 3.36 -2.23 21.94
C GLN A 137 2.40 -1.06 21.78
N ALA A 138 2.61 -0.20 20.78
CA ALA A 138 1.82 1.00 20.54
C ALA A 138 0.35 0.67 20.19
N ILE A 139 0.08 -0.49 19.61
CA ILE A 139 -1.27 -0.95 19.23
C ILE A 139 -2.24 -0.90 20.42
N LYS A 140 -1.77 -1.15 21.64
CA LYS A 140 -2.58 -1.09 22.87
C LYS A 140 -3.08 0.31 23.20
N TYR A 141 -2.43 1.33 22.69
CA TYR A 141 -2.68 2.75 22.99
C TYR A 141 -3.25 3.50 21.78
N CYS A 142 -3.56 2.78 20.70
CA CYS A 142 -4.10 3.40 19.50
C CYS A 142 -5.48 4.01 19.77
N ASN A 143 -5.67 5.20 19.26
CA ASN A 143 -6.99 5.83 19.18
C ASN A 143 -7.96 4.91 18.40
N PRO A 144 -9.24 4.77 18.81
CA PRO A 144 -10.22 3.95 18.09
C PRO A 144 -10.34 4.27 16.60
N LYS A 145 -10.17 5.54 16.20
CA LYS A 145 -10.15 5.95 14.80
C LYS A 145 -8.95 5.37 14.05
N TYR A 146 -7.81 5.23 14.71
CA TYR A 146 -6.62 4.60 14.14
C TYR A 146 -6.90 3.12 13.85
N THR A 147 -7.42 2.41 14.85
CA THR A 147 -7.78 0.99 14.70
C THR A 147 -8.84 0.78 13.62
N ALA A 148 -9.87 1.63 13.59
CA ALA A 148 -10.90 1.57 12.53
C ALA A 148 -10.32 1.79 11.13
N SER A 149 -9.31 2.65 11.00
CA SER A 149 -8.62 2.86 9.73
C SER A 149 -7.78 1.66 9.30
N LEU A 150 -7.11 1.00 10.24
CA LEU A 150 -6.36 -0.24 9.94
C LEU A 150 -7.31 -1.37 9.55
N ASN A 151 -8.47 -1.50 10.22
CA ASN A 151 -9.45 -2.51 9.86
C ASN A 151 -9.96 -2.34 8.42
N LYS A 152 -10.14 -1.10 7.94
CA LYS A 152 -10.50 -0.87 6.53
C LYS A 152 -9.47 -1.42 5.54
N VAL A 153 -8.19 -1.37 5.89
CA VAL A 153 -7.15 -1.99 5.06
C VAL A 153 -7.28 -3.51 5.08
N LEU A 154 -7.52 -4.09 6.24
CA LEU A 154 -7.73 -5.54 6.36
C LEU A 154 -8.96 -5.99 5.59
N ASP A 155 -10.09 -5.27 5.74
CA ASP A 155 -11.33 -5.54 5.00
C ASP A 155 -11.12 -5.48 3.48
N ALA A 156 -10.30 -4.53 3.00
CA ALA A 156 -9.97 -4.42 1.58
C ALA A 156 -9.13 -5.62 1.10
N LEU A 157 -8.14 -6.05 1.87
CA LEU A 157 -7.32 -7.22 1.55
C LEU A 157 -8.16 -8.50 1.53
N GLU A 158 -9.04 -8.71 2.52
CA GLU A 158 -9.95 -9.87 2.56
C GLU A 158 -10.89 -9.90 1.35
N GLN A 159 -11.38 -8.74 0.90
CA GLN A 159 -12.23 -8.66 -0.29
C GLN A 159 -11.47 -9.01 -1.57
N MET A 160 -10.20 -8.64 -1.67
CA MET A 160 -9.35 -8.99 -2.81
C MET A 160 -9.08 -10.51 -2.86
N GLU A 161 -8.73 -11.13 -1.74
CA GLU A 161 -8.54 -12.58 -1.66
C GLU A 161 -9.82 -13.36 -2.07
N LEU A 162 -10.99 -12.90 -1.64
CA LEU A 162 -12.26 -13.52 -2.02
C LEU A 162 -12.57 -13.37 -3.52
N ALA A 163 -12.19 -12.24 -4.13
CA ALA A 163 -12.38 -12.01 -5.56
C ALA A 163 -11.47 -12.91 -6.40
N ASP A 164 -10.21 -13.08 -5.97
CA ASP A 164 -9.26 -13.95 -6.67
C ASP A 164 -9.69 -15.42 -6.61
N HIS A 165 -10.14 -15.91 -5.47
CA HIS A 165 -10.68 -17.26 -5.34
C HIS A 165 -11.95 -17.50 -6.19
N ALA A 166 -12.83 -16.50 -6.30
CA ALA A 166 -14.01 -16.61 -7.13
C ALA A 166 -13.67 -16.67 -8.63
N ALA A 167 -12.65 -15.94 -9.06
CA ALA A 167 -12.17 -15.94 -10.44
C ALA A 167 -11.48 -17.28 -10.82
N GLU A 168 -10.82 -17.93 -9.88
CA GLU A 168 -10.20 -19.25 -10.07
C GLU A 168 -11.26 -20.36 -10.21
N ASP A 169 -12.36 -20.29 -9.43
CA ASP A 169 -13.46 -21.27 -9.48
C ASP A 169 -14.23 -21.19 -10.82
N ASP A 170 -14.54 -19.97 -11.29
CA ASP A 170 -15.20 -19.76 -12.59
C ASP A 170 -14.32 -20.19 -13.77
N GLY A 171 -13.01 -20.05 -13.67
CA GLY A 171 -12.05 -20.50 -14.67
C GLY A 171 -11.98 -22.02 -14.81
N ASN A 172 -12.14 -22.73 -13.70
CA ASN A 172 -12.05 -24.20 -13.68
C ASN A 172 -13.35 -24.88 -14.21
N GLU A 173 -14.51 -24.22 -14.10
CA GLU A 173 -15.77 -24.74 -14.67
C GLU A 173 -15.80 -24.63 -16.20
N THR A 174 -15.13 -23.63 -16.79
CA THR A 174 -15.08 -23.46 -18.25
C THR A 174 -14.12 -24.44 -18.94
N GLU A 175 -13.02 -24.82 -18.33
CA GLU A 175 -12.10 -25.81 -18.87
C GLU A 175 -12.71 -27.23 -18.89
N HIS A 176 -13.57 -27.58 -17.94
CA HIS A 176 -14.24 -28.89 -17.90
C HIS A 176 -15.33 -29.04 -18.97
N PHE A 177 -15.90 -27.94 -19.49
CA PHE A 177 -16.91 -27.98 -20.55
C PHE A 177 -16.30 -28.12 -21.96
N GLU A 178 -15.05 -27.67 -22.14
CA GLU A 178 -14.39 -27.79 -23.46
C GLU A 178 -13.78 -29.20 -23.71
N GLU A 179 -13.40 -29.93 -22.64
CA GLU A 179 -12.90 -31.32 -22.81
C GLU A 179 -14.03 -32.33 -23.12
N GLU A 180 -15.27 -32.12 -22.66
CA GLU A 180 -16.40 -33.04 -22.95
C GLU A 180 -16.95 -32.91 -24.38
N THR A 181 -16.67 -31.82 -25.08
CA THR A 181 -17.15 -31.60 -26.45
C THR A 181 -16.16 -32.02 -27.56
N ALA A 182 -14.96 -32.46 -27.19
CA ALA A 182 -13.91 -32.86 -28.13
C ALA A 182 -13.91 -34.37 -28.46
N ASP A 183 -14.75 -35.18 -27.81
CA ASP A 183 -14.79 -36.65 -27.96
C ASP A 183 -16.07 -37.17 -28.68
N GLU A 184 -16.83 -36.29 -29.38
CA GLU A 184 -17.89 -36.66 -30.31
C GLU A 184 -17.47 -36.32 -31.78
#